data_5a51f4e63e51ec35c3f868910be1e23d
#
_entry.id   5a51f4e63e51ec35c3f868910be1e23d
#
_cell.length_a   1.000
_cell.length_b   1.000
_cell.length_c   1.000
_cell.angle_alpha   90.00
_cell.angle_beta   90.00
_cell.angle_gamma   90.00
#
_symmetry.space_group_name_H-M   'P 1'
#
loop_
_entity.id
_entity.type
_entity.pdbx_description
1 polymer ?
#
loop_
_entity_poly.entity_id
_entity_poly.type
_entity_poly.pdbx_seq_one_letter_code
_entity_poly.pdbx_strand_id
1 'polypeptide(L)' 'MGISNVMEHLRTRGQAMKVREVADLLNLDPDTIVRYANEQKIPAFKVGSRWRFDPHALAMWIEDQQALLVEEEQQ' A
#
# COMPACT_ATOMS: atom_id res chain seq x y z
N MET A 1 13.31 -11.42 -2.02
CA MET A 1 12.28 -11.82 -1.10
C MET A 1 11.69 -10.64 -0.39
N GLY A 2 10.56 -10.81 0.20
CA GLY A 2 9.91 -9.76 0.96
C GLY A 2 9.56 -8.57 0.13
N ILE A 3 10.13 -7.41 0.47
CA ILE A 3 9.75 -6.16 -0.15
C ILE A 3 10.01 -6.13 -1.66
N SER A 4 11.09 -6.77 -2.11
CA SER A 4 11.42 -6.78 -3.53
C SER A 4 10.32 -7.47 -4.34
N ASN A 5 9.80 -8.59 -3.84
CA ASN A 5 8.72 -9.29 -4.52
C ASN A 5 7.44 -8.48 -4.52
N VAL A 6 7.15 -7.81 -3.40
CA VAL A 6 5.97 -6.96 -3.31
C VAL A 6 6.07 -5.82 -4.32
N MET A 7 7.21 -5.16 -4.39
CA MET A 7 7.41 -4.04 -5.29
C MET A 7 7.27 -4.47 -6.75
N GLU A 8 7.86 -5.60 -7.10
CA GLU A 8 7.77 -6.09 -8.47
C GLU A 8 6.33 -6.43 -8.84
N HIS A 9 5.60 -7.06 -7.93
CA HIS A 9 4.20 -7.37 -8.14
C HIS A 9 3.40 -6.12 -8.44
N LEU A 10 3.62 -5.07 -7.66
CA LEU A 10 2.88 -3.82 -7.83
C LEU A 10 3.26 -3.12 -9.14
N ARG A 11 4.54 -3.14 -9.50
CA ARG A 11 4.98 -2.44 -10.70
C ARG A 11 4.45 -3.09 -11.98
N THR A 12 4.23 -4.39 -11.95
CA THR A 12 3.75 -5.12 -13.12
C THR A 12 2.23 -5.19 -13.18
N ARG A 13 1.56 -4.79 -12.10
CA ARG A 13 0.11 -4.83 -12.07
C ARG A 13 -0.45 -3.60 -12.78
N GLY A 14 -1.39 -3.82 -13.69
CA GLY A 14 -1.96 -2.72 -14.47
C GLY A 14 -3.32 -2.25 -14.01
N GLN A 15 -3.88 -2.83 -12.95
CA GLN A 15 -5.24 -2.55 -12.52
C GLN A 15 -5.27 -2.06 -11.09
N ALA A 16 -6.28 -1.21 -10.78
CA ALA A 16 -6.51 -0.77 -9.41
C ALA A 16 -6.75 -1.96 -8.49
N MET A 17 -6.33 -1.83 -7.24
CA MET A 17 -6.44 -2.89 -6.25
C MET A 17 -7.59 -2.61 -5.30
N LYS A 18 -8.20 -3.69 -4.82
CA LYS A 18 -9.26 -3.60 -3.81
C LYS A 18 -8.66 -3.63 -2.42
N VAL A 19 -9.47 -3.20 -1.44
CA VAL A 19 -9.04 -3.21 -0.04
C VAL A 19 -8.49 -4.57 0.38
N ARG A 20 -9.20 -5.64 0.06
CA ARG A 20 -8.78 -6.98 0.47
C ARG A 20 -7.45 -7.36 -0.14
N GLU A 21 -7.22 -6.97 -1.39
CA GLU A 21 -5.95 -7.26 -2.04
C GLU A 21 -4.79 -6.56 -1.36
N VAL A 22 -4.99 -5.29 -1.00
CA VAL A 22 -3.95 -4.54 -0.31
C VAL A 22 -3.72 -5.11 1.09
N ALA A 23 -4.80 -5.46 1.78
CA ALA A 23 -4.69 -6.06 3.11
C ALA A 23 -3.89 -7.35 3.06
N ASP A 24 -4.17 -8.22 2.09
CA ASP A 24 -3.44 -9.46 1.95
C ASP A 24 -1.97 -9.21 1.60
N LEU A 25 -1.72 -8.27 0.71
CA LEU A 25 -0.37 -7.95 0.28
C LEU A 25 0.48 -7.45 1.44
N LEU A 26 -0.09 -6.62 2.29
CA LEU A 26 0.62 -6.02 3.41
C LEU A 26 0.47 -6.82 4.70
N ASN A 27 -0.30 -7.91 4.65
CA ASN A 27 -0.57 -8.75 5.81
C ASN A 27 -1.21 -7.97 6.95
N LEU A 28 -2.23 -7.18 6.60
CA LEU A 28 -2.99 -6.38 7.55
C LEU A 28 -4.47 -6.72 7.42
N ASP A 29 -5.25 -6.32 8.42
CA ASP A 29 -6.69 -6.49 8.36
C ASP A 29 -7.30 -5.52 7.36
N PRO A 30 -8.35 -5.94 6.62
CA PRO A 30 -9.05 -5.01 5.73
C PRO A 30 -9.56 -3.76 6.45
N ASP A 31 -10.03 -3.90 7.68
CA ASP A 31 -10.51 -2.75 8.44
C ASP A 31 -9.40 -1.75 8.70
N THR A 32 -8.19 -2.23 8.90
CA THR A 32 -7.03 -1.36 9.08
C THR A 32 -6.74 -0.57 7.81
N ILE A 33 -6.85 -1.24 6.65
CA ILE A 33 -6.63 -0.57 5.36
C ILE A 33 -7.67 0.50 5.13
N VAL A 34 -8.95 0.21 5.44
CA VAL A 34 -10.02 1.20 5.30
C VAL A 34 -9.77 2.40 6.21
N ARG A 35 -9.34 2.14 7.44
CA ARG A 35 -9.04 3.22 8.38
C ARG A 35 -7.90 4.09 7.85
N TYR A 36 -6.84 3.48 7.35
CA TYR A 36 -5.72 4.22 6.78
C TYR A 36 -6.16 5.06 5.59
N ALA A 37 -7.04 4.51 4.74
CA ALA A 37 -7.55 5.25 3.59
C ALA A 37 -8.37 6.46 4.04
N ASN A 38 -9.23 6.27 5.04
CA ASN A 38 -10.04 7.36 5.59
C ASN A 38 -9.18 8.44 6.23
N GLU A 39 -8.09 8.06 6.85
CA GLU A 39 -7.18 8.98 7.52
C GLU A 39 -6.12 9.54 6.57
N GLN A 40 -6.18 9.16 5.31
CA GLN A 40 -5.25 9.60 4.28
C GLN A 40 -3.79 9.24 4.61
N LYS A 41 -3.63 8.11 5.25
CA LYS A 41 -2.30 7.59 5.59
C LYS A 41 -1.74 6.67 4.52
N ILE A 42 -2.57 6.25 3.58
CA ILE A 42 -2.17 5.39 2.47
C ILE A 42 -2.80 5.98 1.21
N PRO A 43 -2.08 6.00 0.08
CA PRO A 43 -2.65 6.55 -1.16
C PRO A 43 -3.81 5.70 -1.65
N ALA A 44 -4.98 6.32 -1.71
CA ALA A 44 -6.21 5.64 -2.07
C ALA A 44 -7.16 6.62 -2.74
N PHE A 45 -8.11 6.08 -3.50
CA PHE A 45 -9.16 6.90 -4.09
C PHE A 45 -10.47 6.12 -4.05
N LYS A 46 -11.58 6.85 -4.12
CA LYS A 46 -12.89 6.23 -4.07
C LYS A 46 -13.51 6.17 -5.46
N VAL A 47 -14.07 5.00 -5.76
CA VAL A 47 -14.92 4.83 -6.93
C VAL A 47 -16.28 4.50 -6.38
N GLY A 48 -17.20 5.49 -6.43
CA GLY A 48 -18.47 5.36 -5.75
C GLY A 48 -18.25 5.29 -4.25
N SER A 49 -18.70 4.22 -3.61
CA SER A 49 -18.54 4.04 -2.17
C SER A 49 -17.38 3.10 -1.83
N ARG A 50 -16.56 2.73 -2.80
CA ARG A 50 -15.53 1.70 -2.60
C ARG A 50 -14.15 2.28 -2.75
N TRP A 51 -13.26 1.93 -1.82
CA TRP A 51 -11.86 2.31 -1.89
C TRP A 51 -11.13 1.49 -2.94
N ARG A 52 -10.23 2.18 -3.66
CA ARG A 52 -9.33 1.54 -4.64
C ARG A 52 -7.95 2.13 -4.48
N PHE A 53 -6.95 1.36 -4.90
CA PHE A 53 -5.54 1.73 -4.69
C PHE A 53 -4.80 1.57 -6.00
N ASP A 54 -4.04 2.61 -6.37
CA ASP A 54 -3.19 2.56 -7.54
C ASP A 54 -1.92 1.79 -7.18
N PRO A 55 -1.60 0.70 -7.89
CA PRO A 55 -0.41 -0.10 -7.55
C PRO A 55 0.88 0.71 -7.57
N HIS A 56 1.03 1.64 -8.50
CA HIS A 56 2.25 2.45 -8.58
C HIS A 56 2.36 3.38 -7.39
N ALA A 57 1.28 4.04 -7.04
CA ALA A 57 1.27 4.92 -5.87
C ALA A 57 1.53 4.14 -4.59
N LEU A 58 0.94 2.96 -4.49
CA LEU A 58 1.15 2.09 -3.33
C LEU A 58 2.61 1.66 -3.23
N ALA A 59 3.23 1.34 -4.36
CA ALA A 59 4.64 0.95 -4.37
C ALA A 59 5.52 2.08 -3.86
N MET A 60 5.27 3.29 -4.32
CA MET A 60 6.04 4.45 -3.86
C MET A 60 5.84 4.68 -2.37
N TRP A 61 4.62 4.51 -1.88
CA TRP A 61 4.33 4.68 -0.47
C TRP A 61 5.09 3.67 0.37
N ILE A 62 5.15 2.41 -0.08
CA ILE A 62 5.88 1.36 0.64
C ILE A 62 7.37 1.70 0.68
N GLU A 63 7.92 2.18 -0.42
CA GLU A 63 9.34 2.58 -0.46
C GLU A 63 9.62 3.69 0.54
N ASP A 64 8.71 4.66 0.63
CA ASP A 64 8.86 5.76 1.57
C ASP A 64 8.85 5.27 3.01
N GLN A 65 7.97 4.32 3.33
CA GLN A 65 7.92 3.76 4.67
C GLN A 65 9.24 3.07 5.03
N GLN A 66 9.81 2.34 4.08
CA GLN A 66 11.07 1.65 4.31
C GLN A 66 12.22 2.64 4.52
N ALA A 67 12.25 3.70 3.74
CA ALA A 67 13.28 4.72 3.87
C ALA A 67 13.25 5.35 5.25
N LEU A 68 12.04 5.64 5.76
CA LEU A 68 11.91 6.20 7.09
C LEU A 68 12.41 5.25 8.17
N LEU A 69 12.10 3.96 8.04
CA LEU A 69 12.56 2.97 9.00
C LEU A 69 14.08 2.87 9.01
N VAL A 70 14.70 2.89 7.83
CA VAL A 70 16.14 2.81 7.72
C VAL A 70 16.80 4.01 8.41
N GLU A 71 16.24 5.20 8.19
CA GLU A 71 16.76 6.41 8.82
C GLU A 71 16.68 6.33 10.33
N GLU A 72 15.57 5.82 10.85
CA GLU A 72 15.41 5.68 12.29
C GLU A 72 16.40 4.71 12.88
N GLU A 73 16.67 3.63 12.18
CA GLU A 73 17.61 2.62 12.66
C GLU A 73 19.05 3.12 12.69
N GLN A 74 19.36 4.10 11.88
CA GLN A 74 20.71 4.65 11.80
C GLN A 74 21.01 5.64 12.91
N GLN A 75 19.99 6.06 13.62
CA GLN A 75 20.17 6.99 14.73
C GLN A 75 20.42 6.24 16.02
#